data_a02085e1bf39dd2146b6edf03ad040d4
#
_entry.id   a02085e1bf39dd2146b6edf03ad040d4
#
_cell.length_a   1.000
_cell.length_b   1.000
_cell.length_c   1.000
_cell.angle_alpha   90.00
_cell.angle_beta   90.00
_cell.angle_gamma   90.00
#
_symmetry.space_group_name_H-M   'P 1'
#
loop_
_entity.id
_entity.type
_entity.pdbx_description
1 polymer ?
#
loop_
_entity_poly.entity_id
_entity_poly.type
_entity_poly.pdbx_seq_one_letter_code
_entity_poly.pdbx_strand_id
1 'polypeptide(L)'
;MQVTMAKIDATKAWSLNYRLVSKVIVSVAPQLGALHLETKELFILAAIDEHPHPAALADTLCMPKPTVTVYLKRLVAANFVRREIDAGDLRRHRLNLTPAGRKVMVRGLALLSEAFGARLSRLNAAEQAQFAGLLEKLS
;
A
#
# COMPACT_ATOMS: atom_id res chain seq x y z
N MET A 1 6.36 -9.86 -43.58
CA MET A 1 5.09 -10.35 -43.04
C MET A 1 4.82 -9.71 -41.68
N GLN A 2 3.78 -8.92 -41.57
CA GLN A 2 3.45 -8.33 -40.29
C GLN A 2 2.70 -9.35 -39.42
N VAL A 3 3.23 -9.62 -38.26
CA VAL A 3 2.53 -10.40 -37.24
C VAL A 3 1.58 -9.46 -36.51
N THR A 4 0.30 -9.62 -36.74
CA THR A 4 -0.72 -8.86 -35.99
C THR A 4 -0.81 -9.48 -34.60
N MET A 5 -0.31 -8.78 -33.59
CA MET A 5 -0.50 -9.19 -32.21
C MET A 5 -1.93 -8.89 -31.78
N ALA A 6 -2.65 -9.91 -31.34
CA ALA A 6 -3.98 -9.73 -30.79
C ALA A 6 -3.92 -8.81 -29.56
N LYS A 7 -4.77 -7.79 -29.54
CA LYS A 7 -4.91 -6.96 -28.35
C LYS A 7 -5.47 -7.80 -27.22
N ILE A 8 -4.85 -7.65 -26.05
CA ILE A 8 -5.41 -8.20 -24.82
C ILE A 8 -6.76 -7.53 -24.50
N ASP A 9 -7.69 -8.30 -23.98
CA ASP A 9 -8.94 -7.76 -23.45
C ASP A 9 -8.64 -7.01 -22.14
N ALA A 10 -8.63 -5.70 -22.19
CA ALA A 10 -8.31 -4.85 -21.05
C ALA A 10 -9.29 -5.02 -19.89
N THR A 11 -10.57 -5.24 -20.19
CA THR A 11 -11.58 -5.47 -19.14
C THR A 11 -11.31 -6.77 -18.40
N LYS A 12 -10.95 -7.82 -19.11
CA LYS A 12 -10.59 -9.10 -18.49
C LYS A 12 -9.31 -8.97 -17.66
N ALA A 13 -8.30 -8.29 -18.18
CA ALA A 13 -7.05 -8.02 -17.47
C ALA A 13 -7.31 -7.23 -16.18
N TRP A 14 -8.15 -6.20 -16.25
CA TRP A 14 -8.57 -5.44 -15.06
C TRP A 14 -9.26 -6.33 -14.03
N SER A 15 -10.22 -7.15 -14.45
CA SER A 15 -10.94 -8.06 -13.56
C SER A 15 -10.02 -9.04 -12.86
N LEU A 16 -9.05 -9.60 -13.57
CA LEU A 16 -8.06 -10.52 -13.02
C LEU A 16 -7.15 -9.81 -12.01
N ASN A 17 -6.68 -8.59 -12.36
CA ASN A 17 -5.87 -7.76 -11.48
C ASN A 17 -6.61 -7.41 -10.19
N TYR A 18 -7.85 -6.92 -10.30
CA TYR A 18 -8.68 -6.59 -9.15
C TYR A 18 -8.93 -7.80 -8.26
N ARG A 19 -9.21 -8.94 -8.87
CA ARG A 19 -9.44 -10.20 -8.13
C ARG A 19 -8.19 -10.64 -7.38
N LEU A 20 -7.03 -10.54 -7.99
CA LEU A 20 -5.75 -10.87 -7.36
C LEU A 20 -5.52 -9.99 -6.13
N VAL A 21 -5.59 -8.67 -6.30
CA VAL A 21 -5.40 -7.70 -5.22
C VAL A 21 -6.41 -7.93 -4.10
N SER A 22 -7.68 -8.11 -4.44
CA SER A 22 -8.74 -8.32 -3.46
C SER A 22 -8.53 -9.60 -2.64
N LYS A 23 -8.11 -10.68 -3.28
CA LYS A 23 -7.85 -11.95 -2.58
C LYS A 23 -6.66 -11.85 -1.62
N VAL A 24 -5.61 -11.13 -2.00
CA VAL A 24 -4.47 -10.89 -1.11
C VAL A 24 -4.90 -10.07 0.10
N ILE A 25 -5.64 -8.99 -0.12
CA ILE A 25 -6.14 -8.11 0.94
C ILE A 25 -7.04 -8.89 1.91
N VAL A 26 -7.98 -9.66 1.40
CA VAL A 26 -8.87 -10.48 2.23
C VAL A 26 -8.08 -11.50 3.05
N SER A 27 -7.05 -12.12 2.47
CA SER A 27 -6.25 -13.13 3.16
C SER A 27 -5.40 -12.57 4.30
N VAL A 28 -4.96 -11.31 4.19
CA VAL A 28 -4.08 -10.68 5.18
C VAL A 28 -4.86 -9.87 6.24
N ALA A 29 -6.09 -9.49 5.95
CA ALA A 29 -6.88 -8.62 6.82
C ALA A 29 -7.02 -9.13 8.27
N PRO A 30 -7.31 -10.42 8.53
CA PRO A 30 -7.38 -10.91 9.92
C PRO A 30 -6.07 -10.78 10.68
N GLN A 31 -4.94 -11.02 10.02
CA GLN A 31 -3.62 -10.91 10.62
C GLN A 31 -3.26 -9.46 10.94
N LEU A 32 -3.62 -8.54 10.03
CA LEU A 32 -3.47 -7.10 10.29
C LEU A 32 -4.40 -6.63 11.40
N GLY A 33 -5.61 -7.15 11.47
CA GLY A 33 -6.54 -6.88 12.55
C GLY A 33 -6.00 -7.25 13.92
N ALA A 34 -5.22 -8.33 14.01
CA ALA A 34 -4.52 -8.72 15.23
C ALA A 34 -3.44 -7.71 15.66
N LEU A 35 -2.94 -6.91 14.72
CA LEU A 35 -2.03 -5.80 14.96
C LEU A 35 -2.78 -4.47 15.17
N HIS A 36 -4.10 -4.50 15.25
CA HIS A 36 -4.98 -3.32 15.32
C HIS A 36 -4.85 -2.40 14.09
N LEU A 37 -4.62 -2.99 12.92
CA LEU A 37 -4.53 -2.26 11.65
C LEU A 37 -5.60 -2.72 10.67
N GLU A 38 -6.15 -1.75 9.95
CA GLU A 38 -6.80 -2.01 8.66
C GLU A 38 -5.75 -1.97 7.55
N THR A 39 -6.02 -2.63 6.44
CA THR A 39 -5.08 -2.69 5.31
C THR A 39 -4.69 -1.31 4.81
N LYS A 40 -5.64 -0.38 4.71
CA LYS A 40 -5.36 1.00 4.28
C LYS A 40 -4.50 1.76 5.28
N GLU A 41 -4.63 1.47 6.56
CA GLU A 41 -3.77 2.04 7.60
C GLU A 41 -2.32 1.59 7.42
N LEU A 42 -2.11 0.32 7.08
CA LEU A 42 -0.78 -0.19 6.76
C LEU A 42 -0.17 0.55 5.57
N PHE A 43 -0.95 0.79 4.52
CA PHE A 43 -0.46 1.53 3.35
C PHE A 43 -0.09 2.97 3.70
N ILE A 44 -0.84 3.61 4.57
CA ILE A 44 -0.51 4.95 5.07
C ILE A 44 0.81 4.91 5.85
N LEU A 45 0.96 3.99 6.79
CA LEU A 45 2.20 3.85 7.56
C LEU A 45 3.41 3.65 6.65
N ALA A 46 3.26 2.79 5.63
CA ALA A 46 4.35 2.49 4.69
C ALA A 46 4.76 3.69 3.83
N ALA A 47 3.87 4.65 3.62
CA ALA A 47 4.12 5.81 2.75
C ALA A 47 4.58 7.06 3.51
N ILE A 48 4.47 7.08 4.83
CA ILE A 48 4.75 8.29 5.63
C ILE A 48 6.19 8.79 5.50
N ASP A 49 7.19 7.91 5.49
CA ASP A 49 8.59 8.32 5.42
C ASP A 49 8.90 9.11 4.14
N GLU A 50 8.34 8.69 3.01
CA GLU A 50 8.53 9.36 1.72
C GLU A 50 7.54 10.51 1.52
N HIS A 51 6.37 10.45 2.12
CA HIS A 51 5.28 11.41 1.95
C HIS A 51 4.73 11.83 3.33
N PRO A 52 5.49 12.66 4.07
CA PRO A 52 5.17 12.98 5.46
C PRO A 52 4.06 14.02 5.63
N HIS A 53 3.31 14.34 4.57
CA HIS A 53 2.23 15.33 4.60
C HIS A 53 0.90 14.70 4.15
N PRO A 54 -0.23 15.01 4.81
CA PRO A 54 -1.51 14.36 4.50
C PRO A 54 -1.95 14.47 3.03
N ALA A 55 -1.75 15.63 2.39
CA ALA A 55 -2.11 15.83 0.99
C ALA A 55 -1.30 14.93 0.05
N ALA A 56 0.01 14.80 0.30
CA ALA A 56 0.89 13.93 -0.48
C ALA A 56 0.51 12.45 -0.31
N LEU A 57 0.10 12.04 0.88
CA LEU A 57 -0.39 10.69 1.13
C LEU A 57 -1.66 10.39 0.33
N ALA A 58 -2.62 11.31 0.34
CA ALA A 58 -3.86 11.15 -0.41
C ALA A 58 -3.59 10.96 -1.91
N ASP A 59 -2.72 11.80 -2.49
CA ASP A 59 -2.36 11.71 -3.90
C ASP A 59 -1.64 10.41 -4.22
N THR A 60 -0.62 10.06 -3.45
CA THR A 60 0.21 8.86 -3.69
C THR A 60 -0.60 7.57 -3.53
N LEU A 61 -1.47 7.52 -2.53
CA LEU A 61 -2.27 6.32 -2.23
C LEU A 61 -3.60 6.29 -2.99
N CYS A 62 -3.87 7.30 -3.80
CA CYS A 62 -5.14 7.42 -4.54
C CYS A 62 -6.36 7.31 -3.61
N MET A 63 -6.27 7.94 -2.44
CA MET A 63 -7.34 7.97 -1.45
C MET A 63 -7.96 9.37 -1.35
N PRO A 64 -9.27 9.47 -1.11
CA PRO A 64 -9.89 10.77 -0.80
C PRO A 64 -9.25 11.39 0.47
N LYS A 65 -9.04 12.69 0.46
CA LYS A 65 -8.48 13.40 1.63
C LYS A 65 -9.24 13.14 2.93
N PRO A 66 -10.58 13.13 2.95
CA PRO A 66 -11.32 12.80 4.17
C PRO A 66 -11.03 11.39 4.70
N THR A 67 -10.81 10.43 3.83
CA THR A 67 -10.46 9.06 4.20
C THR A 67 -9.10 9.01 4.89
N VAL A 68 -8.10 9.67 4.31
CA VAL A 68 -6.76 9.79 4.92
C VAL A 68 -6.84 10.46 6.29
N THR A 69 -7.63 11.52 6.41
CA THR A 69 -7.82 12.23 7.69
C THR A 69 -8.37 11.31 8.78
N VAL A 70 -9.38 10.50 8.47
CA VAL A 70 -9.97 9.54 9.43
C VAL A 70 -8.93 8.51 9.88
N TYR A 71 -8.22 7.90 8.94
CA TYR A 71 -7.20 6.90 9.27
C TYR A 71 -6.03 7.49 10.05
N LEU A 72 -5.58 8.70 9.70
CA LEU A 72 -4.51 9.37 10.45
C LEU A 72 -4.91 9.65 11.90
N LYS A 73 -6.15 10.07 12.15
CA LYS A 73 -6.64 10.25 13.52
C LYS A 73 -6.56 8.96 14.33
N ARG A 74 -6.95 7.85 13.72
CA ARG A 74 -6.89 6.53 14.36
C ARG A 74 -5.45 6.11 14.66
N LEU A 75 -4.54 6.33 13.70
CA LEU A 75 -3.12 6.00 13.85
C LEU A 75 -2.43 6.85 14.92
N VAL A 76 -2.78 8.13 15.02
CA VAL A 76 -2.30 9.02 16.08
C VAL A 76 -2.83 8.56 17.44
N ALA A 77 -4.13 8.24 17.52
CA ALA A 77 -4.74 7.74 18.76
C ALA A 77 -4.13 6.41 19.23
N ALA A 78 -3.73 5.54 18.29
CA ALA A 78 -3.05 4.28 18.59
C ALA A 78 -1.56 4.45 18.91
N ASN A 79 -1.03 5.67 18.87
CA ASN A 79 0.39 5.98 19.09
C ASN A 79 1.33 5.35 18.03
N PHE A 80 0.86 5.17 16.82
CA PHE A 80 1.67 4.70 15.69
C PHE A 80 2.23 5.84 14.85
N VAL A 81 1.57 7.00 14.87
CA VAL A 81 1.97 8.19 14.14
C VAL A 81 1.98 9.38 15.09
N ARG A 82 2.97 10.24 14.93
CA ARG A 82 3.06 11.53 15.61
C ARG A 82 2.87 12.67 14.60
N ARG A 83 2.07 13.64 14.98
CA ARG A 83 1.84 14.85 14.20
C ARG A 83 2.68 15.98 14.78
N GLU A 84 3.50 16.60 13.95
CA GLU A 84 4.34 17.74 14.33
C GLU A 84 4.08 18.89 13.37
N ILE A 85 4.32 20.12 13.83
CA ILE A 85 4.27 21.29 12.95
C ILE A 85 5.55 21.29 12.11
N ASP A 86 5.40 21.44 10.78
CA ASP A 86 6.54 21.50 9.87
C ASP A 86 7.36 22.78 10.11
N ALA A 87 8.65 22.61 10.39
CA ALA A 87 9.56 23.73 10.64
C ALA A 87 9.70 24.67 9.43
N GLY A 88 9.53 24.13 8.21
CA GLY A 88 9.60 24.90 6.97
C GLY A 88 8.31 25.64 6.61
N ASP A 89 7.17 25.21 7.14
CA ASP A 89 5.87 25.83 6.91
C ASP A 89 4.94 25.54 8.10
N LEU A 90 4.70 26.53 8.94
CA LEU A 90 3.90 26.42 10.15
C LEU A 90 2.43 26.08 9.90
N ARG A 91 1.97 26.18 8.65
CA ARG A 91 0.60 25.79 8.24
C ARG A 91 0.48 24.31 7.95
N ARG A 92 1.60 23.60 7.81
CA ARG A 92 1.66 22.19 7.45
C ARG A 92 1.99 21.35 8.67
N HIS A 93 1.34 20.20 8.75
CA HIS A 93 1.69 19.17 9.72
C HIS A 93 2.60 18.15 9.05
N ARG A 94 3.70 17.83 9.74
CA ARG A 94 4.57 16.73 9.35
C ARG A 94 4.21 15.51 10.16
N LEU A 95 4.12 14.38 9.47
CA LEU A 95 3.81 13.09 10.05
C LEU A 95 5.10 12.29 10.25
N ASN A 96 5.24 11.67 11.41
CA ASN A 96 6.37 10.80 11.71
C ASN A 96 5.85 9.50 12.30
N LEU A 97 6.48 8.39 11.93
CA LEU A 97 6.23 7.11 12.59
C LEU A 97 6.82 7.16 14.00
N THR A 98 6.07 6.65 14.96
CA THR A 98 6.65 6.33 16.28
C THR A 98 7.45 5.02 16.18
N PRO A 99 8.30 4.68 17.18
CA PRO A 99 8.91 3.36 17.22
C PRO A 99 7.90 2.22 17.17
N ALA A 100 6.77 2.36 17.85
CA ALA A 100 5.67 1.39 17.83
C ALA A 100 5.03 1.30 16.45
N GLY A 101 4.83 2.44 15.78
CA GLY A 101 4.29 2.50 14.41
C GLY A 101 5.22 1.84 13.41
N ARG A 102 6.51 2.07 13.51
CA ARG A 102 7.51 1.44 12.64
C ARG A 102 7.53 -0.08 12.83
N LYS A 103 7.48 -0.54 14.06
CA LYS A 103 7.45 -1.97 14.37
C LYS A 103 6.22 -2.66 13.77
N VAL A 104 5.04 -2.06 13.95
CA VAL A 104 3.80 -2.63 13.42
C VAL A 104 3.76 -2.55 11.89
N MET A 105 4.30 -1.50 11.30
CA MET A 105 4.44 -1.37 9.84
C MET A 105 5.32 -2.48 9.26
N VAL A 106 6.50 -2.69 9.83
CA VAL A 106 7.43 -3.75 9.37
C VAL A 106 6.76 -5.12 9.46
N ARG A 107 6.08 -5.39 10.56
CA ARG A 107 5.36 -6.66 10.74
C ARG A 107 4.21 -6.80 9.74
N GLY A 108 3.43 -5.75 9.55
CA GLY A 108 2.31 -5.74 8.60
C GLY A 108 2.77 -5.93 7.16
N LEU A 109 3.85 -5.26 6.75
CA LEU A 109 4.43 -5.42 5.42
C LEU A 109 4.98 -6.83 5.21
N ALA A 110 5.56 -7.45 6.23
CA ALA A 110 6.02 -8.83 6.15
C ALA A 110 4.84 -9.80 5.92
N LEU A 111 3.72 -9.59 6.61
CA LEU A 111 2.50 -10.39 6.41
C LEU A 111 1.92 -10.22 5.01
N LEU A 112 1.89 -8.99 4.51
CA LEU A 112 1.45 -8.70 3.15
C LEU A 112 2.36 -9.34 2.11
N SER A 113 3.66 -9.23 2.29
CA SER A 113 4.68 -9.83 1.43
C SER A 113 4.55 -11.35 1.39
N GLU A 114 4.32 -11.98 2.52
CA GLU A 114 4.10 -13.43 2.60
C GLU A 114 2.84 -13.85 1.84
N ALA A 115 1.74 -13.13 2.04
CA ALA A 115 0.48 -13.43 1.36
C ALA A 115 0.58 -13.25 -0.16
N PHE A 116 1.21 -12.18 -0.61
CA PHE A 116 1.42 -11.95 -2.04
C PHE A 116 2.46 -12.92 -2.61
N GLY A 117 3.53 -13.18 -1.87
CA GLY A 117 4.57 -14.14 -2.24
C GLY A 117 4.02 -15.54 -2.48
N ALA A 118 3.04 -15.99 -1.72
CA ALA A 118 2.36 -17.27 -1.93
C ALA A 118 1.67 -17.32 -3.30
N ARG A 119 1.15 -16.20 -3.78
CA ARG A 119 0.59 -16.09 -5.14
C ARG A 119 1.69 -16.08 -6.20
N LEU A 120 2.74 -15.30 -5.96
CA LEU A 120 3.88 -15.22 -6.86
C LEU A 120 4.59 -16.55 -7.03
N SER A 121 4.54 -17.43 -6.03
CA SER A 121 5.16 -18.77 -6.11
C SER A 121 4.52 -19.69 -7.17
N ARG A 122 3.38 -19.32 -7.72
CA ARG A 122 2.76 -20.01 -8.87
C ARG A 122 3.47 -19.70 -10.19
N LEU A 123 4.34 -18.71 -10.18
CA LEU A 123 5.16 -18.29 -11.31
C LEU A 123 6.59 -18.78 -11.11
N ASN A 124 7.29 -19.10 -12.21
CA ASN A 124 8.73 -19.35 -12.13
C ASN A 124 9.50 -18.04 -11.97
N ALA A 125 10.81 -18.11 -11.73
CA ALA A 125 11.64 -16.94 -11.47
C ALA A 125 11.62 -15.92 -12.61
N ALA A 126 11.66 -16.38 -13.86
CA ALA A 126 11.63 -15.51 -15.03
C ALA A 126 10.28 -14.78 -15.15
N GLU A 127 9.19 -15.49 -14.91
CA GLU A 127 7.85 -14.89 -14.92
C GLU A 127 7.66 -13.88 -13.80
N GLN A 128 8.20 -14.15 -12.60
CA GLN A 128 8.17 -13.18 -11.49
C GLN A 128 8.91 -11.90 -11.84
N ALA A 129 10.08 -12.00 -12.46
CA ALA A 129 10.86 -10.85 -12.89
C ALA A 129 10.11 -10.04 -13.97
N GLN A 130 9.49 -10.73 -14.93
CA GLN A 130 8.66 -10.09 -15.95
C GLN A 130 7.47 -9.36 -15.32
N PHE A 131 6.79 -10.00 -14.39
CA PHE A 131 5.63 -9.42 -13.70
C PHE A 131 6.02 -8.14 -12.95
N ALA A 132 7.12 -8.18 -12.19
CA ALA A 132 7.62 -7.01 -11.48
C ALA A 132 7.95 -5.86 -12.43
N GLY A 133 8.67 -6.15 -13.53
CA GLY A 133 9.02 -5.15 -14.53
C GLY A 133 7.79 -4.56 -15.23
N LEU A 134 6.78 -5.38 -15.50
CA LEU A 134 5.54 -4.91 -16.10
C LEU A 134 4.74 -4.02 -15.15
N LEU A 135 4.70 -4.35 -13.86
CA LEU A 135 4.08 -3.49 -12.85
C LEU A 135 4.75 -2.12 -12.78
N GLU A 136 6.09 -2.07 -12.79
CA GLU A 136 6.82 -0.81 -12.81
C GLU A 136 6.46 0.02 -14.04
N LYS A 137 6.31 -0.63 -15.19
CA LYS A 137 5.95 0.03 -16.46
C LYS A 137 4.54 0.64 -16.42
N LEU A 138 3.63 0.04 -15.68
CA LEU A 138 2.24 0.46 -15.57
C LEU A 138 1.99 1.47 -14.45
N SER A 139 2.93 1.61 -13.51
CA SER A 139 2.79 2.48 -12.33
C SER A 139 3.15 3.94 -12.58
#